data_4239634db6ffd31c231450c03c24ebd0
#
_entry.id   4239634db6ffd31c231450c03c24ebd0
#
_cell.length_a   1.000
_cell.length_b   1.000
_cell.length_c   1.000
_cell.angle_alpha   90.00
_cell.angle_beta   90.00
_cell.angle_gamma   90.00
#
_symmetry.space_group_name_H-M   'P 1'
#
loop_
_entity.id
_entity.type
_entity.pdbx_description
1 polymer ?
#
loop_
_entity_poly.entity_id
_entity_poly.type
_entity_poly.pdbx_seq_one_letter_code
_entity_poly.pdbx_strand_id
1 'polypeptide(L)'
;MPEIEINPQGNAVDDSIIIQQENGNTITQDNVDDMQTDNSNARTYSDEEINNPAVIDVTIADTQTPIVVLFGPPQSGKTMTMVRLAEYLTHPDRGYTVAPDRAFRKAFDETYRINCDNFNGMLNSIWAAEKSKGLEFMQLVVSKNGSPIVQILEAPGEHYYDPVDKDEPKGSFLPYITKVIQSPNRKIWVYLTEPNWKDHGDRMKYAQKVQLMKRSISRRDKSIVLFNKVDATNLFFSTGEVNRKEAERFVNSQYPGLFRCFKNENPITSLWRRYNCVFVPFVTGSYNKVLVGGKNTQRYVAGPDNYPKVLWDNILKIVKG
;
A
#
# COMPACT_ATOMS: atom_id res chain seq x y z
N MET A 1 32.95 9.84 -25.10
CA MET A 1 33.09 10.26 -23.70
C MET A 1 33.47 11.72 -23.74
N PRO A 2 32.66 12.65 -23.29
CA PRO A 2 33.11 14.03 -23.11
C PRO A 2 33.79 14.16 -21.75
N GLU A 3 34.98 14.70 -21.76
CA GLU A 3 35.77 15.08 -20.60
C GLU A 3 35.11 16.26 -19.89
N ILE A 4 35.00 16.15 -18.58
CA ILE A 4 34.52 17.25 -17.71
C ILE A 4 35.77 17.98 -17.23
N GLU A 5 35.98 19.21 -17.71
CA GLU A 5 36.99 20.11 -17.17
C GLU A 5 36.56 20.59 -15.78
N ILE A 6 37.42 20.37 -14.78
CA ILE A 6 37.24 20.85 -13.42
C ILE A 6 38.03 22.16 -13.27
N ASN A 7 37.34 23.24 -12.94
CA ASN A 7 37.93 24.53 -12.64
C ASN A 7 38.58 24.51 -11.24
N PRO A 8 39.82 24.92 -11.04
CA PRO A 8 40.57 24.77 -9.80
C PRO A 8 40.45 25.96 -8.83
N GLN A 9 39.31 26.59 -8.73
CA GLN A 9 39.08 27.63 -7.70
C GLN A 9 37.81 27.29 -6.90
N GLY A 10 38.03 26.64 -5.76
CA GLY A 10 37.00 26.26 -4.82
C GLY A 10 36.33 27.45 -4.15
N ASN A 11 35.20 27.90 -4.68
CA ASN A 11 34.23 28.70 -3.98
C ASN A 11 32.87 28.04 -4.13
N ALA A 12 32.26 27.75 -2.99
CA ALA A 12 30.89 27.27 -2.90
C ALA A 12 29.96 28.29 -3.57
N VAL A 13 29.19 27.84 -4.53
CA VAL A 13 28.09 28.61 -5.11
C VAL A 13 26.86 28.32 -4.25
N ASP A 14 26.41 29.37 -3.61
CA ASP A 14 25.15 29.43 -2.84
C ASP A 14 24.00 29.51 -3.86
N ASP A 15 23.31 28.40 -4.09
CA ASP A 15 22.11 28.34 -4.93
C ASP A 15 20.89 28.84 -4.13
N SER A 16 20.86 30.16 -3.88
CA SER A 16 19.64 30.84 -3.50
C SER A 16 18.76 31.03 -4.73
N ILE A 17 17.69 30.24 -4.83
CA ILE A 17 16.64 30.39 -5.83
C ILE A 17 15.93 31.73 -5.61
N ILE A 18 16.19 32.71 -6.47
CA ILE A 18 15.43 33.94 -6.56
C ILE A 18 14.11 33.65 -7.26
N ILE A 19 13.02 33.61 -6.48
CA ILE A 19 11.67 33.64 -7.03
C ILE A 19 11.35 35.12 -7.34
N GLN A 20 11.29 35.45 -8.62
CA GLN A 20 10.75 36.73 -9.06
C GLN A 20 9.25 36.77 -8.83
N GLN A 21 8.82 37.64 -7.93
CA GLN A 21 7.41 38.06 -7.83
C GLN A 21 7.12 39.07 -8.93
N GLU A 22 6.26 38.73 -9.87
CA GLU A 22 5.55 39.70 -10.67
C GLU A 22 4.07 39.78 -10.31
N ASN A 23 3.67 41.03 -10.14
CA ASN A 23 2.33 41.62 -10.18
C ASN A 23 1.48 41.57 -8.90
N GLY A 24 1.50 42.80 -8.36
CA GLY A 24 0.66 43.23 -7.28
C GLY A 24 -0.82 43.27 -7.59
N ASN A 25 -1.56 42.89 -6.57
CA ASN A 25 -2.90 43.41 -6.31
C ASN A 25 -3.00 43.66 -4.81
N THR A 26 -3.01 44.96 -4.48
CA THR A 26 -3.31 45.44 -3.12
C THR A 26 -4.77 45.13 -2.81
N ILE A 27 -5.00 44.16 -1.96
CA ILE A 27 -6.32 43.92 -1.34
C ILE A 27 -6.36 44.77 -0.08
N THR A 28 -7.21 45.79 -0.10
CA THR A 28 -7.53 46.64 1.03
C THR A 28 -8.18 45.81 2.14
N GLN A 29 -7.72 46.08 3.33
CA GLN A 29 -8.11 45.49 4.60
C GLN A 29 -9.43 46.08 5.10
N ASP A 30 -10.54 45.78 4.45
CA ASP A 30 -11.89 46.10 4.93
C ASP A 30 -12.85 45.06 4.33
N ASN A 31 -13.13 43.99 5.08
CA ASN A 31 -14.27 43.07 5.03
C ASN A 31 -13.87 41.64 5.46
N VAL A 32 -13.41 41.54 6.71
CA VAL A 32 -13.27 40.23 7.40
C VAL A 32 -13.89 40.36 8.80
N ASP A 33 -15.14 40.82 8.83
CA ASP A 33 -16.01 40.65 9.98
C ASP A 33 -17.35 40.17 9.43
N ASP A 34 -17.59 38.88 9.52
CA ASP A 34 -18.84 38.13 9.61
C ASP A 34 -18.72 36.75 8.96
N MET A 35 -17.82 35.91 9.52
CA MET A 35 -17.99 34.45 9.50
C MET A 35 -17.35 33.87 10.77
N GLN A 36 -17.92 34.21 11.91
CA GLN A 36 -17.79 33.38 13.09
C GLN A 36 -18.65 32.13 12.91
N THR A 37 -18.09 31.13 12.23
CA THR A 37 -18.58 29.76 12.36
C THR A 37 -18.12 29.22 13.71
N ASP A 38 -19.09 28.85 14.52
CA ASP A 38 -18.99 28.18 15.81
C ASP A 38 -17.99 26.98 15.75
N ASN A 39 -16.72 27.24 16.05
CA ASN A 39 -15.69 26.23 16.16
C ASN A 39 -15.23 26.04 17.64
N SER A 40 -16.16 26.15 18.57
CA SER A 40 -15.86 26.10 20.01
C SER A 40 -15.72 24.69 20.60
N ASN A 41 -15.57 23.61 19.79
CA ASN A 41 -15.34 22.24 20.30
C ASN A 41 -14.46 21.36 19.39
N ALA A 42 -13.52 21.92 18.65
CA ALA A 42 -12.53 21.12 17.96
C ALA A 42 -11.53 20.55 18.99
N ARG A 43 -11.76 19.30 19.44
CA ARG A 43 -10.81 18.58 20.28
C ARG A 43 -9.49 18.45 19.54
N THR A 44 -8.41 18.99 20.10
CA THR A 44 -7.04 18.76 19.62
C THR A 44 -6.61 17.37 20.09
N TYR A 45 -6.21 16.52 19.16
CA TYR A 45 -5.68 15.19 19.46
C TYR A 45 -4.16 15.26 19.54
N SER A 46 -3.55 14.52 20.47
CA SER A 46 -2.10 14.36 20.53
C SER A 46 -1.62 13.43 19.43
N ASP A 47 -0.32 13.51 19.08
CA ASP A 47 0.29 12.57 18.13
C ASP A 47 0.17 11.11 18.59
N GLU A 48 0.18 10.84 19.89
CA GLU A 48 -0.05 9.51 20.45
C GLU A 48 -1.48 9.04 20.22
N GLU A 49 -2.48 9.91 20.36
CA GLU A 49 -3.88 9.57 20.08
C GLU A 49 -4.11 9.34 18.58
N ILE A 50 -3.49 10.16 17.71
CA ILE A 50 -3.61 10.02 16.25
C ILE A 50 -2.99 8.68 15.76
N ASN A 51 -1.89 8.26 16.37
CA ASN A 51 -1.15 7.06 16.00
C ASN A 51 -1.52 5.83 16.84
N ASN A 52 -2.39 5.95 17.83
CA ASN A 52 -2.85 4.81 18.63
C ASN A 52 -3.82 3.95 17.82
N PRO A 53 -3.45 2.70 17.47
CA PRO A 53 -4.31 1.84 16.65
C PRO A 53 -5.69 1.56 17.24
N ALA A 54 -5.83 1.64 18.58
CA ALA A 54 -7.10 1.38 19.26
C ALA A 54 -8.14 2.50 19.09
N VAL A 55 -7.67 3.73 18.80
CA VAL A 55 -8.55 4.92 18.68
C VAL A 55 -8.59 5.51 17.27
N ILE A 56 -7.82 4.94 16.34
CA ILE A 56 -7.88 5.37 14.94
C ILE A 56 -9.30 5.26 14.42
N ASP A 57 -9.83 6.37 13.93
CA ASP A 57 -11.12 6.41 13.23
C ASP A 57 -10.92 6.76 11.77
N VAL A 58 -11.51 5.96 10.91
CA VAL A 58 -11.45 6.13 9.46
C VAL A 58 -12.84 6.36 8.89
N THR A 59 -12.90 7.05 7.77
CA THR A 59 -14.13 7.27 7.00
C THR A 59 -14.01 6.60 5.65
N ILE A 60 -14.98 5.75 5.30
CA ILE A 60 -15.12 5.19 3.96
C ILE A 60 -16.25 5.97 3.28
N ALA A 61 -15.86 7.06 2.62
CA ALA A 61 -16.83 7.98 2.01
C ALA A 61 -17.53 7.35 0.80
N ASP A 62 -16.76 6.68 -0.06
CA ASP A 62 -17.31 5.94 -1.20
C ASP A 62 -17.61 4.49 -0.78
N THR A 63 -18.89 4.18 -0.60
CA THR A 63 -19.36 2.86 -0.19
C THR A 63 -19.68 1.92 -1.36
N GLN A 64 -19.51 2.36 -2.60
CA GLN A 64 -19.85 1.59 -3.80
C GLN A 64 -18.61 0.99 -4.48
N THR A 65 -17.55 1.78 -4.58
CA THR A 65 -16.29 1.35 -5.22
C THR A 65 -15.61 0.25 -4.40
N PRO A 66 -15.22 -0.89 -5.01
CA PRO A 66 -14.54 -1.97 -4.31
C PRO A 66 -13.26 -1.52 -3.61
N ILE A 67 -12.93 -2.14 -2.47
CA ILE A 67 -11.70 -1.86 -1.72
C ILE A 67 -10.73 -3.03 -1.88
N VAL A 68 -9.54 -2.75 -2.40
CA VAL A 68 -8.38 -3.66 -2.38
C VAL A 68 -7.67 -3.46 -1.04
N VAL A 69 -7.65 -4.48 -0.19
CA VAL A 69 -7.01 -4.42 1.13
C VAL A 69 -5.70 -5.19 1.10
N LEU A 70 -4.59 -4.50 1.28
CA LEU A 70 -3.27 -5.12 1.39
C LEU A 70 -3.08 -5.66 2.81
N PHE A 71 -3.23 -6.96 2.97
CA PHE A 71 -3.12 -7.66 4.25
C PHE A 71 -1.81 -8.44 4.32
N GLY A 72 -1.01 -8.18 5.32
CA GLY A 72 0.26 -8.88 5.47
C GLY A 72 1.01 -8.43 6.72
N PRO A 73 1.98 -9.24 7.16
CA PRO A 73 2.77 -8.92 8.33
C PRO A 73 3.62 -7.65 8.13
N PRO A 74 4.20 -7.11 9.20
CA PRO A 74 5.22 -6.06 9.10
C PRO A 74 6.32 -6.46 8.11
N GLN A 75 6.83 -5.50 7.35
CA GLN A 75 7.94 -5.68 6.40
C GLN A 75 7.67 -6.64 5.23
N SER A 76 6.44 -7.13 5.04
CA SER A 76 6.09 -7.96 3.87
C SER A 76 6.06 -7.21 2.54
N GLY A 77 6.26 -5.88 2.57
CA GLY A 77 6.32 -5.03 1.38
C GLY A 77 4.95 -4.50 0.91
N LYS A 78 3.96 -4.37 1.80
CA LYS A 78 2.64 -3.80 1.48
C LYS A 78 2.74 -2.41 0.85
N THR A 79 3.38 -1.49 1.55
CA THR A 79 3.58 -0.10 1.09
C THR A 79 4.27 -0.07 -0.28
N MET A 80 5.35 -0.83 -0.44
CA MET A 80 6.07 -0.87 -1.72
C MET A 80 5.29 -1.57 -2.83
N THR A 81 4.41 -2.52 -2.49
CA THR A 81 3.46 -3.10 -3.47
C THR A 81 2.45 -2.05 -3.94
N MET A 82 1.91 -1.25 -3.03
CA MET A 82 1.01 -0.14 -3.35
C MET A 82 1.71 0.92 -4.21
N VAL A 83 2.93 1.33 -3.83
CA VAL A 83 3.76 2.27 -4.60
C VAL A 83 4.00 1.75 -6.00
N ARG A 84 4.47 0.51 -6.14
CA ARG A 84 4.79 -0.09 -7.45
C ARG A 84 3.55 -0.20 -8.35
N LEU A 85 2.41 -0.53 -7.76
CA LEU A 85 1.14 -0.56 -8.49
C LEU A 85 0.71 0.86 -8.91
N ALA A 86 0.82 1.85 -8.03
CA ALA A 86 0.49 3.24 -8.33
C ALA A 86 1.41 3.82 -9.42
N GLU A 87 2.73 3.59 -9.34
CA GLU A 87 3.69 3.99 -10.39
C GLU A 87 3.31 3.39 -11.75
N TYR A 88 2.98 2.10 -11.79
CA TYR A 88 2.56 1.42 -13.01
C TYR A 88 1.28 2.04 -13.59
N LEU A 89 0.29 2.33 -12.75
CA LEU A 89 -1.01 2.85 -13.17
C LEU A 89 -0.96 4.31 -13.64
N THR A 90 -0.14 5.13 -13.00
CA THR A 90 0.00 6.56 -13.34
C THR A 90 0.88 6.81 -14.57
N HIS A 91 1.50 5.77 -15.14
CA HIS A 91 2.21 5.92 -16.39
C HIS A 91 1.26 6.44 -17.49
N PRO A 92 1.64 7.47 -18.27
CA PRO A 92 0.75 8.14 -19.23
C PRO A 92 -0.01 7.18 -20.17
N ASP A 93 0.65 6.10 -20.62
CA ASP A 93 0.07 5.14 -21.56
C ASP A 93 -1.02 4.23 -20.95
N ARG A 94 -1.22 4.28 -19.62
CA ARG A 94 -2.19 3.41 -18.93
C ARG A 94 -3.57 4.05 -18.77
N GLY A 95 -3.61 5.39 -18.74
CA GLY A 95 -4.85 6.17 -18.67
C GLY A 95 -5.58 6.07 -17.34
N TYR A 96 -4.87 5.77 -16.23
CA TYR A 96 -5.40 5.80 -14.87
C TYR A 96 -4.86 7.01 -14.11
N THR A 97 -5.66 7.49 -13.17
CA THR A 97 -5.23 8.42 -12.13
C THR A 97 -5.26 7.71 -10.78
N VAL A 98 -4.27 7.99 -9.94
CA VAL A 98 -4.18 7.46 -8.58
C VAL A 98 -3.99 8.64 -7.64
N ALA A 99 -4.87 8.79 -6.67
CA ALA A 99 -4.82 9.88 -5.71
C ALA A 99 -5.19 9.39 -4.30
N PRO A 100 -4.64 9.99 -3.23
CA PRO A 100 -5.05 9.66 -1.87
C PRO A 100 -6.49 10.11 -1.61
N ASP A 101 -7.22 9.30 -0.84
CA ASP A 101 -8.53 9.68 -0.32
C ASP A 101 -8.35 10.57 0.92
N ARG A 102 -8.49 11.88 0.75
CA ARG A 102 -8.34 12.85 1.85
C ARG A 102 -9.38 12.69 2.94
N ALA A 103 -10.54 12.11 2.63
CA ALA A 103 -11.61 11.90 3.59
C ALA A 103 -11.41 10.63 4.43
N PHE A 104 -10.45 9.78 4.08
CA PHE A 104 -10.23 8.52 4.78
C PHE A 104 -9.86 8.70 6.25
N ARG A 105 -9.00 9.66 6.57
CA ARG A 105 -8.64 10.05 7.94
C ARG A 105 -9.37 11.33 8.32
N LYS A 106 -9.52 11.56 9.63
CA LYS A 106 -10.16 12.78 10.14
C LYS A 106 -9.42 14.04 9.68
N ALA A 107 -10.15 15.14 9.51
CA ALA A 107 -9.60 16.41 9.04
C ALA A 107 -8.48 16.99 9.93
N PHE A 108 -8.46 16.64 11.22
CA PHE A 108 -7.44 17.05 12.18
C PHE A 108 -6.15 16.21 12.12
N ASP A 109 -6.12 15.11 11.36
CA ASP A 109 -4.90 14.33 11.11
C ASP A 109 -4.00 15.07 10.11
N GLU A 110 -3.25 16.03 10.66
CA GLU A 110 -2.36 16.90 9.88
C GLU A 110 -1.29 16.09 9.13
N THR A 111 -0.73 15.06 9.79
CA THR A 111 0.27 14.18 9.17
C THR A 111 -0.29 13.48 7.94
N TYR A 112 -1.52 12.95 8.02
CA TYR A 112 -2.18 12.33 6.87
C TYR A 112 -2.43 13.35 5.76
N ARG A 113 -2.85 14.56 6.10
CA ARG A 113 -3.10 15.63 5.15
C ARG A 113 -1.84 16.03 4.40
N ILE A 114 -0.73 16.23 5.11
CA ILE A 114 0.59 16.54 4.52
C ILE A 114 1.04 15.40 3.59
N ASN A 115 0.85 14.15 3.99
CA ASN A 115 1.17 12.99 3.15
C ASN A 115 0.32 12.95 1.88
N CYS A 116 -0.96 13.31 1.97
CA CYS A 116 -1.82 13.44 0.79
C CYS A 116 -1.33 14.53 -0.18
N ASP A 117 -0.90 15.68 0.36
CA ASP A 117 -0.37 16.79 -0.45
C ASP A 117 0.93 16.41 -1.16
N ASN A 118 1.80 15.67 -0.47
CA ASN A 118 3.09 15.26 -0.99
C ASN A 118 3.06 13.94 -1.76
N PHE A 119 1.89 13.33 -1.97
CA PHE A 119 1.76 11.99 -2.56
C PHE A 119 2.53 11.83 -3.87
N ASN A 120 2.38 12.74 -4.82
CA ASN A 120 3.06 12.66 -6.12
C ASN A 120 4.59 12.76 -5.97
N GLY A 121 5.08 13.61 -5.07
CA GLY A 121 6.51 13.71 -4.77
C GLY A 121 7.06 12.42 -4.18
N MET A 122 6.35 11.83 -3.23
CA MET A 122 6.72 10.56 -2.63
C MET A 122 6.70 9.41 -3.65
N LEU A 123 5.68 9.37 -4.51
CA LEU A 123 5.54 8.34 -5.55
C LEU A 123 6.71 8.37 -6.54
N ASN A 124 7.20 9.56 -6.89
CA ASN A 124 8.29 9.76 -7.83
C ASN A 124 9.69 9.74 -7.18
N SER A 125 9.77 9.71 -5.85
CA SER A 125 11.05 9.64 -5.14
C SER A 125 11.83 8.37 -5.50
N ILE A 126 13.13 8.51 -5.69
CA ILE A 126 14.05 7.37 -5.85
C ILE A 126 14.53 6.80 -4.50
N TRP A 127 14.16 7.44 -3.37
CA TRP A 127 14.60 7.04 -2.05
C TRP A 127 13.58 6.12 -1.38
N ALA A 128 13.95 4.88 -1.13
CA ALA A 128 13.06 3.85 -0.58
C ALA A 128 12.49 4.22 0.80
N ALA A 129 13.30 4.86 1.66
CA ALA A 129 12.87 5.29 2.98
C ALA A 129 11.83 6.42 2.93
N GLU A 130 11.93 7.32 1.95
CA GLU A 130 10.94 8.39 1.74
C GLU A 130 9.65 7.83 1.18
N LYS A 131 9.74 6.91 0.20
CA LYS A 131 8.57 6.25 -0.38
C LYS A 131 7.74 5.49 0.67
N SER A 132 8.37 4.86 1.66
CA SER A 132 7.63 4.10 2.67
C SER A 132 7.02 4.99 3.75
N LYS A 133 7.70 6.05 4.19
CA LYS A 133 7.27 6.85 5.34
C LYS A 133 5.92 7.55 5.18
N GLY A 134 5.68 8.17 4.03
CA GLY A 134 4.48 9.01 3.84
C GLY A 134 3.28 8.25 3.30
N LEU A 135 3.46 7.00 2.89
CA LEU A 135 2.42 6.19 2.26
C LEU A 135 1.88 5.08 3.17
N GLU A 136 2.42 4.95 4.38
CA GLU A 136 1.92 4.02 5.38
C GLU A 136 0.54 4.46 5.87
N PHE A 137 -0.36 3.50 6.00
CA PHE A 137 -1.74 3.70 6.45
C PHE A 137 -2.50 4.74 5.60
N MET A 138 -2.53 4.51 4.32
CA MET A 138 -3.18 5.38 3.34
C MET A 138 -4.24 4.63 2.54
N GLN A 139 -5.31 5.33 2.18
CA GLN A 139 -6.27 4.87 1.18
C GLN A 139 -6.07 5.68 -0.10
N LEU A 140 -5.87 4.96 -1.21
CA LEU A 140 -5.78 5.55 -2.55
C LEU A 140 -7.06 5.26 -3.34
N VAL A 141 -7.45 6.18 -4.20
CA VAL A 141 -8.52 5.99 -5.19
C VAL A 141 -7.86 5.86 -6.57
N VAL A 142 -8.14 4.77 -7.25
CA VAL A 142 -7.75 4.57 -8.66
C VAL A 142 -8.96 4.85 -9.53
N SER A 143 -8.81 5.81 -10.45
CA SER A 143 -9.87 6.20 -11.38
C SER A 143 -9.45 6.04 -12.83
N LYS A 144 -10.43 5.87 -13.72
CA LYS A 144 -10.23 5.92 -15.17
C LYS A 144 -11.28 6.84 -15.78
N ASN A 145 -10.85 7.78 -16.59
CA ASN A 145 -11.73 8.81 -17.19
C ASN A 145 -12.59 9.52 -16.11
N GLY A 146 -12.00 9.84 -14.97
CA GLY A 146 -12.68 10.51 -13.86
C GLY A 146 -13.58 9.62 -12.99
N SER A 147 -13.82 8.37 -13.36
CA SER A 147 -14.68 7.45 -12.59
C SER A 147 -13.85 6.53 -11.69
N PRO A 148 -14.13 6.45 -10.38
CA PRO A 148 -13.47 5.53 -9.46
C PRO A 148 -13.67 4.06 -9.89
N ILE A 149 -12.62 3.26 -9.83
CA ILE A 149 -12.64 1.83 -10.17
C ILE A 149 -12.41 0.97 -8.95
N VAL A 150 -11.39 1.31 -8.15
CA VAL A 150 -11.09 0.68 -6.88
C VAL A 150 -10.49 1.69 -5.92
N GLN A 151 -10.67 1.42 -4.64
CA GLN A 151 -9.92 2.01 -3.54
C GLN A 151 -8.84 1.02 -3.12
N ILE A 152 -7.63 1.47 -2.78
CA ILE A 152 -6.54 0.62 -2.30
C ILE A 152 -6.21 1.05 -0.88
N LEU A 153 -6.38 0.16 0.08
CA LEU A 153 -6.05 0.39 1.48
C LEU A 153 -4.77 -0.35 1.84
N GLU A 154 -3.81 0.41 2.34
CA GLU A 154 -2.64 -0.09 3.05
C GLU A 154 -2.75 0.27 4.52
N ALA A 155 -2.45 -0.68 5.39
CA ALA A 155 -2.35 -0.45 6.82
C ALA A 155 -1.10 -1.14 7.39
N PRO A 156 -0.52 -0.60 8.48
CA PRO A 156 0.61 -1.22 9.14
C PRO A 156 0.33 -2.69 9.47
N GLY A 157 1.34 -3.55 9.29
CA GLY A 157 1.17 -4.99 9.50
C GLY A 157 0.77 -5.34 10.93
N GLU A 158 1.24 -4.56 11.87
CA GLU A 158 0.95 -4.65 13.30
C GLU A 158 -0.54 -4.46 13.60
N HIS A 159 -1.23 -3.67 12.81
CA HIS A 159 -2.66 -3.39 12.98
C HIS A 159 -3.57 -4.57 12.65
N TYR A 160 -3.07 -5.56 11.93
CA TYR A 160 -3.82 -6.80 11.64
C TYR A 160 -3.65 -7.87 12.73
N TYR A 161 -2.79 -7.61 13.74
CA TYR A 161 -2.54 -8.48 14.87
C TYR A 161 -2.95 -7.75 16.15
N ASP A 162 -3.60 -8.44 17.07
CA ASP A 162 -3.96 -7.86 18.35
C ASP A 162 -2.67 -7.59 19.15
N PRO A 163 -2.41 -6.35 19.61
CA PRO A 163 -1.23 -6.02 20.39
C PRO A 163 -1.22 -6.70 21.77
N VAL A 164 -2.38 -7.13 22.28
CA VAL A 164 -2.52 -7.78 23.58
C VAL A 164 -2.14 -9.27 23.51
N ASP A 165 -2.25 -9.89 22.34
CA ASP A 165 -2.07 -11.33 22.18
C ASP A 165 -1.02 -11.64 21.10
N LYS A 166 0.26 -11.35 21.41
CA LYS A 166 1.37 -11.61 20.49
C LYS A 166 1.56 -13.07 20.17
N ASP A 167 1.10 -13.98 21.04
CA ASP A 167 1.39 -15.40 20.96
C ASP A 167 0.22 -16.25 20.44
N GLU A 168 -1.01 -15.76 20.50
CA GLU A 168 -2.17 -16.45 19.94
C GLU A 168 -2.99 -15.54 19.03
N PRO A 169 -3.42 -16.00 17.85
CA PRO A 169 -4.26 -15.23 16.95
C PRO A 169 -5.73 -15.19 17.43
N LYS A 170 -5.93 -15.01 18.74
CA LYS A 170 -7.22 -14.81 19.38
C LYS A 170 -7.42 -13.31 19.56
N GLY A 171 -8.57 -12.81 19.26
CA GLY A 171 -8.90 -11.43 19.49
C GLY A 171 -9.74 -10.83 18.36
N SER A 172 -10.35 -9.71 18.64
CA SER A 172 -11.04 -8.87 17.65
C SER A 172 -10.04 -8.07 16.83
N PHE A 173 -10.39 -7.80 15.58
CA PHE A 173 -9.63 -6.83 14.81
C PHE A 173 -9.77 -5.44 15.42
N LEU A 174 -8.76 -4.60 15.21
CA LEU A 174 -8.82 -3.19 15.62
C LEU A 174 -10.10 -2.52 15.09
N PRO A 175 -10.63 -1.51 15.79
CA PRO A 175 -11.92 -0.89 15.43
C PRO A 175 -12.00 -0.44 13.99
N TYR A 176 -10.96 0.21 13.46
CA TYR A 176 -10.99 0.68 12.07
C TYR A 176 -10.90 -0.47 11.04
N ILE A 177 -10.17 -1.56 11.33
CA ILE A 177 -10.17 -2.76 10.48
C ILE A 177 -11.57 -3.39 10.48
N THR A 178 -12.21 -3.46 11.64
CA THR A 178 -13.60 -3.92 11.76
C THR A 178 -14.54 -3.05 10.92
N LYS A 179 -14.36 -1.73 10.94
CA LYS A 179 -15.14 -0.79 10.13
C LYS A 179 -14.95 -1.03 8.62
N VAL A 180 -13.72 -1.30 8.18
CA VAL A 180 -13.44 -1.70 6.80
C VAL A 180 -14.13 -3.02 6.44
N ILE A 181 -14.02 -4.04 7.30
CA ILE A 181 -14.67 -5.35 7.09
C ILE A 181 -16.19 -5.19 6.94
N GLN A 182 -16.80 -4.39 7.81
CA GLN A 182 -18.26 -4.17 7.89
C GLN A 182 -18.79 -3.22 6.81
N SER A 183 -17.93 -2.42 6.16
CA SER A 183 -18.39 -1.51 5.12
C SER A 183 -19.08 -2.28 3.99
N PRO A 184 -20.08 -1.71 3.31
CA PRO A 184 -20.86 -2.41 2.26
C PRO A 184 -20.06 -2.67 0.99
N ASN A 185 -18.92 -2.01 0.81
CA ASN A 185 -18.04 -2.24 -0.33
C ASN A 185 -17.67 -3.71 -0.49
N ARG A 186 -17.58 -4.19 -1.71
CA ARG A 186 -16.92 -5.47 -2.02
C ARG A 186 -15.42 -5.34 -1.76
N LYS A 187 -14.81 -6.29 -1.03
CA LYS A 187 -13.37 -6.28 -0.79
C LYS A 187 -12.65 -7.29 -1.67
N ILE A 188 -11.43 -6.90 -2.03
CA ILE A 188 -10.43 -7.76 -2.67
C ILE A 188 -9.26 -7.85 -1.70
N TRP A 189 -9.21 -8.94 -0.95
CA TRP A 189 -8.17 -9.17 0.05
C TRP A 189 -6.91 -9.68 -0.61
N VAL A 190 -5.83 -8.90 -0.55
CA VAL A 190 -4.51 -9.27 -1.07
C VAL A 190 -3.63 -9.68 0.10
N TYR A 191 -3.49 -11.00 0.28
CA TYR A 191 -2.68 -11.60 1.34
C TYR A 191 -1.22 -11.69 0.89
N LEU A 192 -0.36 -10.85 1.46
CA LEU A 192 1.05 -10.83 1.13
C LEU A 192 1.80 -11.93 1.86
N THR A 193 2.62 -12.65 1.11
CA THR A 193 3.63 -13.58 1.60
C THR A 193 4.98 -13.21 0.99
N GLU A 194 6.08 -13.60 1.64
CA GLU A 194 7.43 -13.36 1.12
C GLU A 194 8.38 -14.48 1.56
N PRO A 195 9.49 -14.73 0.83
CA PRO A 195 10.29 -15.94 1.03
C PRO A 195 11.06 -15.97 2.37
N ASN A 196 11.49 -14.81 2.86
CA ASN A 196 12.43 -14.70 3.97
C ASN A 196 11.82 -14.12 5.25
N TRP A 197 10.46 -14.08 5.33
CA TRP A 197 9.83 -13.50 6.50
C TRP A 197 9.92 -14.44 7.69
N LYS A 198 10.71 -14.04 8.69
CA LYS A 198 10.85 -14.69 10.00
C LYS A 198 10.96 -16.23 9.96
N ASP A 199 10.73 -16.85 11.09
CA ASP A 199 10.79 -18.30 11.24
C ASP A 199 9.47 -19.01 10.81
N HIS A 200 9.49 -20.33 10.87
CA HIS A 200 8.34 -21.16 10.50
C HIS A 200 7.14 -20.97 11.44
N GLY A 201 7.39 -20.74 12.75
CA GLY A 201 6.32 -20.52 13.73
C GLY A 201 5.53 -19.26 13.45
N ASP A 202 6.21 -18.15 13.13
CA ASP A 202 5.57 -16.90 12.76
C ASP A 202 4.76 -17.01 11.46
N ARG A 203 5.26 -17.78 10.48
CA ARG A 203 4.52 -18.04 9.22
C ARG A 203 3.25 -18.86 9.47
N MET A 204 3.29 -19.80 10.40
CA MET A 204 2.10 -20.55 10.81
C MET A 204 1.07 -19.64 11.51
N LYS A 205 1.51 -18.76 12.42
CA LYS A 205 0.65 -17.77 13.07
C LYS A 205 -0.01 -16.86 12.04
N TYR A 206 0.75 -16.39 11.04
CA TYR A 206 0.19 -15.61 9.94
C TYR A 206 -0.87 -16.39 9.14
N ALA A 207 -0.60 -17.64 8.79
CA ALA A 207 -1.58 -18.49 8.09
C ALA A 207 -2.87 -18.68 8.92
N GLN A 208 -2.77 -18.85 10.24
CA GLN A 208 -3.92 -18.90 11.14
C GLN A 208 -4.70 -17.59 11.16
N LYS A 209 -4.01 -16.44 11.18
CA LYS A 209 -4.65 -15.12 11.12
C LYS A 209 -5.43 -14.93 9.82
N VAL A 210 -4.85 -15.35 8.69
CA VAL A 210 -5.57 -15.35 7.39
C VAL A 210 -6.82 -16.22 7.44
N GLN A 211 -6.76 -17.38 8.11
CA GLN A 211 -7.92 -18.25 8.29
C GLN A 211 -9.01 -17.58 9.14
N LEU A 212 -8.65 -16.90 10.22
CA LEU A 212 -9.59 -16.13 11.04
C LEU A 212 -10.20 -14.98 10.23
N MET A 213 -9.38 -14.21 9.53
CA MET A 213 -9.86 -13.15 8.64
C MET A 213 -10.87 -13.71 7.63
N LYS A 214 -10.56 -14.84 7.01
CA LYS A 214 -11.44 -15.48 6.01
C LYS A 214 -12.83 -15.85 6.56
N ARG A 215 -12.95 -16.12 7.84
CA ARG A 215 -14.24 -16.39 8.50
C ARG A 215 -15.06 -15.11 8.73
N SER A 216 -14.38 -13.97 8.86
CA SER A 216 -15.00 -12.67 9.17
C SER A 216 -15.41 -11.88 7.94
N ILE A 217 -14.89 -12.23 6.76
CA ILE A 217 -15.17 -11.51 5.51
C ILE A 217 -16.42 -12.02 4.79
N SER A 218 -17.00 -11.17 3.95
CA SER A 218 -18.19 -11.48 3.15
C SER A 218 -17.91 -12.57 2.10
N ARG A 219 -18.95 -13.38 1.78
CA ARG A 219 -18.89 -14.33 0.65
C ARG A 219 -18.69 -13.64 -0.71
N ARG A 220 -19.06 -12.37 -0.84
CA ARG A 220 -18.86 -11.55 -2.05
C ARG A 220 -17.40 -11.15 -2.24
N ASP A 221 -16.64 -11.13 -1.15
CA ASP A 221 -15.24 -10.74 -1.19
C ASP A 221 -14.40 -11.78 -1.93
N LYS A 222 -13.32 -11.31 -2.54
CA LYS A 222 -12.38 -12.17 -3.27
C LYS A 222 -10.99 -12.08 -2.66
N SER A 223 -10.18 -13.07 -2.95
CA SER A 223 -8.86 -13.22 -2.36
C SER A 223 -7.80 -13.37 -3.42
N ILE A 224 -6.69 -12.66 -3.23
CA ILE A 224 -5.45 -12.82 -3.97
C ILE A 224 -4.37 -13.19 -2.94
N VAL A 225 -3.62 -14.25 -3.18
CA VAL A 225 -2.38 -14.54 -2.47
C VAL A 225 -1.24 -13.97 -3.29
N LEU A 226 -0.59 -12.93 -2.79
CA LEU A 226 0.51 -12.24 -3.44
C LEU A 226 1.83 -12.73 -2.85
N PHE A 227 2.64 -13.39 -3.64
CA PHE A 227 3.99 -13.80 -3.25
C PHE A 227 4.98 -12.72 -3.69
N ASN A 228 5.28 -11.83 -2.75
CA ASN A 228 6.19 -10.71 -2.95
C ASN A 228 7.67 -11.15 -2.82
N LYS A 229 8.58 -10.31 -3.33
CA LYS A 229 10.04 -10.53 -3.30
C LYS A 229 10.44 -11.88 -3.91
N VAL A 230 9.72 -12.33 -4.94
CA VAL A 230 10.03 -13.60 -5.60
C VAL A 230 11.41 -13.60 -6.26
N ASP A 231 11.93 -12.42 -6.59
CA ASP A 231 13.30 -12.17 -7.05
C ASP A 231 14.39 -12.53 -6.01
N ALA A 232 14.03 -12.62 -4.74
CA ALA A 232 14.91 -13.12 -3.68
C ALA A 232 14.94 -14.67 -3.61
N THR A 233 14.40 -15.37 -4.59
CA THR A 233 14.36 -16.84 -4.66
C THR A 233 15.02 -17.37 -5.93
N ASN A 234 15.37 -18.65 -5.91
CA ASN A 234 15.84 -19.36 -7.11
C ASN A 234 14.71 -19.69 -8.11
N LEU A 235 13.48 -19.28 -7.82
CA LEU A 235 12.32 -19.42 -8.72
C LEU A 235 12.24 -18.30 -9.76
N PHE A 236 13.05 -17.25 -9.58
CA PHE A 236 13.12 -16.10 -10.46
C PHE A 236 14.21 -16.32 -11.53
N PHE A 237 13.81 -16.28 -12.78
CA PHE A 237 14.73 -16.43 -13.90
C PHE A 237 15.33 -15.09 -14.33
N SER A 238 16.49 -15.12 -14.98
CA SER A 238 17.16 -13.92 -15.53
C SER A 238 16.32 -13.13 -16.53
N THR A 239 15.33 -13.78 -17.16
CA THR A 239 14.32 -13.16 -18.04
C THR A 239 13.27 -12.33 -17.31
N GLY A 240 13.27 -12.33 -15.97
CA GLY A 240 12.20 -11.71 -15.16
C GLY A 240 10.92 -12.53 -15.08
N GLU A 241 10.96 -13.79 -15.51
CA GLU A 241 9.82 -14.72 -15.42
C GLU A 241 9.91 -15.57 -14.15
N VAL A 242 8.76 -16.09 -13.73
CA VAL A 242 8.62 -16.97 -12.57
C VAL A 242 7.79 -18.18 -12.94
N ASN A 243 8.26 -19.37 -12.56
CA ASN A 243 7.42 -20.55 -12.63
C ASN A 243 6.33 -20.48 -11.55
N ARG A 244 5.13 -20.07 -11.97
CA ARG A 244 3.99 -19.86 -11.08
C ARG A 244 3.61 -21.08 -10.26
N LYS A 245 3.67 -22.28 -10.85
CA LYS A 245 3.30 -23.54 -10.15
C LYS A 245 4.33 -23.88 -9.06
N GLU A 246 5.59 -23.68 -9.32
CA GLU A 246 6.65 -23.88 -8.34
C GLU A 246 6.60 -22.83 -7.23
N ALA A 247 6.37 -21.56 -7.57
CA ALA A 247 6.18 -20.50 -6.60
C ALA A 247 4.97 -20.77 -5.68
N GLU A 248 3.84 -21.26 -6.22
CA GLU A 248 2.68 -21.65 -5.41
C GLU A 248 3.01 -22.83 -4.47
N ARG A 249 3.75 -23.85 -4.95
CA ARG A 249 4.20 -24.96 -4.11
C ARG A 249 5.14 -24.48 -3.02
N PHE A 250 6.07 -23.57 -3.36
CA PHE A 250 6.99 -22.98 -2.41
C PHE A 250 6.25 -22.26 -1.29
N VAL A 251 5.31 -21.34 -1.62
CA VAL A 251 4.49 -20.65 -0.62
C VAL A 251 3.69 -21.63 0.24
N ASN A 252 3.12 -22.67 -0.35
CA ASN A 252 2.36 -23.66 0.40
C ASN A 252 3.24 -24.44 1.40
N SER A 253 4.51 -24.68 1.08
CA SER A 253 5.47 -25.30 2.00
C SER A 253 5.95 -24.34 3.09
N GLN A 254 6.16 -23.06 2.76
CA GLN A 254 6.65 -22.04 3.69
C GLN A 254 5.57 -21.52 4.65
N TYR A 255 4.29 -21.51 4.21
CA TYR A 255 3.13 -21.04 4.97
C TYR A 255 2.09 -22.17 5.11
N PRO A 256 2.36 -23.20 5.95
CA PRO A 256 1.50 -24.35 6.06
C PRO A 256 0.07 -23.96 6.46
N GLY A 257 -0.90 -24.47 5.71
CA GLY A 257 -2.31 -24.19 5.98
C GLY A 257 -2.86 -22.91 5.36
N LEU A 258 -2.02 -22.01 4.81
CA LEU A 258 -2.48 -20.77 4.20
C LEU A 258 -3.53 -21.01 3.10
N PHE A 259 -3.27 -21.91 2.17
CA PHE A 259 -4.21 -22.22 1.07
C PHE A 259 -5.42 -23.04 1.50
N ARG A 260 -5.40 -23.65 2.70
CA ARG A 260 -6.51 -24.49 3.18
C ARG A 260 -7.82 -23.69 3.28
N CYS A 261 -7.76 -22.43 3.75
CA CYS A 261 -8.94 -21.57 3.87
C CYS A 261 -9.52 -21.10 2.54
N PHE A 262 -8.80 -21.30 1.44
CA PHE A 262 -9.25 -20.98 0.09
C PHE A 262 -9.64 -22.21 -0.72
N LYS A 263 -9.63 -23.41 -0.14
CA LYS A 263 -10.00 -24.63 -0.83
C LYS A 263 -11.39 -24.47 -1.48
N ASN A 264 -11.49 -24.86 -2.73
CA ASN A 264 -12.77 -24.87 -3.42
C ASN A 264 -13.56 -26.12 -3.01
N GLU A 265 -14.62 -25.90 -2.26
CA GLU A 265 -15.47 -27.00 -1.74
C GLU A 265 -16.52 -27.47 -2.75
N ASN A 266 -16.72 -26.74 -3.85
CA ASN A 266 -17.64 -27.16 -4.89
C ASN A 266 -17.04 -28.33 -5.69
N PRO A 267 -17.65 -29.52 -5.70
CA PRO A 267 -17.07 -30.71 -6.29
C PRO A 267 -16.87 -30.61 -7.81
N ILE A 268 -17.71 -29.83 -8.51
CA ILE A 268 -17.62 -29.67 -9.95
C ILE A 268 -16.49 -28.71 -10.30
N THR A 269 -16.49 -27.50 -9.71
CA THR A 269 -15.48 -26.47 -10.04
C THR A 269 -14.12 -26.77 -9.46
N SER A 270 -14.01 -27.60 -8.41
CA SER A 270 -12.72 -27.99 -7.79
C SER A 270 -11.85 -28.82 -8.74
N LEU A 271 -12.42 -29.47 -9.74
CA LEU A 271 -11.69 -30.21 -10.77
C LEU A 271 -10.78 -29.30 -11.61
N TRP A 272 -11.20 -28.05 -11.85
CA TRP A 272 -10.45 -27.06 -12.64
C TRP A 272 -9.83 -25.96 -11.80
N ARG A 273 -10.40 -25.67 -10.62
CA ARG A 273 -9.98 -24.61 -9.74
C ARG A 273 -9.86 -25.10 -8.31
N ARG A 274 -8.65 -25.48 -7.95
CA ARG A 274 -8.34 -26.04 -6.62
C ARG A 274 -8.63 -25.07 -5.49
N TYR A 275 -8.39 -23.76 -5.68
CA TYR A 275 -8.55 -22.72 -4.68
C TYR A 275 -9.45 -21.58 -5.16
N ASN A 276 -10.23 -21.01 -4.24
CA ASN A 276 -11.06 -19.82 -4.44
C ASN A 276 -10.27 -18.53 -4.22
N CYS A 277 -8.99 -18.52 -4.55
CA CYS A 277 -8.13 -17.36 -4.60
C CYS A 277 -7.32 -17.33 -5.91
N VAL A 278 -6.77 -16.18 -6.21
CA VAL A 278 -5.80 -16.02 -7.29
C VAL A 278 -4.41 -15.98 -6.66
N PHE A 279 -3.46 -16.74 -7.21
CA PHE A 279 -2.06 -16.66 -6.78
C PHE A 279 -1.28 -15.78 -7.77
N VAL A 280 -0.53 -14.80 -7.24
CA VAL A 280 0.22 -13.82 -8.04
C VAL A 280 1.64 -13.70 -7.49
N PRO A 281 2.67 -14.16 -8.18
CA PRO A 281 4.05 -13.78 -7.91
C PRO A 281 4.25 -12.29 -8.15
N PHE A 282 5.09 -11.62 -7.33
CA PHE A 282 5.28 -10.18 -7.41
C PHE A 282 6.73 -9.78 -7.11
N VAL A 283 7.19 -8.75 -7.82
CA VAL A 283 8.47 -8.05 -7.59
C VAL A 283 8.19 -6.57 -7.51
N THR A 284 8.53 -5.95 -6.40
CA THR A 284 8.41 -4.49 -6.26
C THR A 284 9.54 -3.78 -6.98
N GLY A 285 10.76 -4.25 -6.82
CA GLY A 285 11.98 -3.67 -7.35
C GLY A 285 13.18 -3.96 -6.47
N SER A 286 14.31 -3.37 -6.79
CA SER A 286 15.56 -3.54 -6.06
C SER A 286 15.92 -2.30 -5.23
N TYR A 287 16.72 -2.52 -4.19
CA TYR A 287 17.15 -1.51 -3.23
C TYR A 287 18.68 -1.49 -3.21
N ASN A 288 19.28 -0.55 -3.91
CA ASN A 288 20.73 -0.43 -4.02
C ASN A 288 21.26 0.46 -2.91
N LYS A 289 22.23 -0.06 -2.13
CA LYS A 289 22.92 0.77 -1.13
C LYS A 289 23.78 1.79 -1.86
N VAL A 290 23.62 3.05 -1.53
CA VAL A 290 24.40 4.16 -2.07
C VAL A 290 24.89 5.04 -0.93
N LEU A 291 26.08 5.66 -1.12
CA LEU A 291 26.64 6.59 -0.15
C LEU A 291 26.27 8.01 -0.57
N VAL A 292 25.48 8.71 0.25
CA VAL A 292 25.09 10.10 0.02
C VAL A 292 25.50 10.92 1.22
N GLY A 293 26.36 11.92 1.01
CA GLY A 293 26.85 12.78 2.10
C GLY A 293 27.52 11.98 3.25
N GLY A 294 28.23 10.88 2.96
CA GLY A 294 28.86 10.02 3.96
C GLY A 294 27.91 9.08 4.70
N LYS A 295 26.61 9.06 4.40
CA LYS A 295 25.62 8.18 5.01
C LYS A 295 25.16 7.11 4.02
N ASN A 296 25.10 5.85 4.49
CA ASN A 296 24.51 4.76 3.72
C ASN A 296 22.99 4.98 3.62
N THR A 297 22.46 5.05 2.41
CA THR A 297 21.03 5.11 2.14
C THR A 297 20.65 4.08 1.07
N GLN A 298 19.37 3.89 0.81
CA GLN A 298 18.87 2.93 -0.17
C GLN A 298 18.17 3.67 -1.31
N ARG A 299 18.70 3.48 -2.52
CA ARG A 299 18.06 3.91 -3.75
C ARG A 299 17.13 2.82 -4.25
N TYR A 300 15.88 3.19 -4.51
CA TYR A 300 14.89 2.30 -5.11
C TYR A 300 14.99 2.31 -6.63
N VAL A 301 14.89 1.13 -7.24
CA VAL A 301 14.75 0.94 -8.68
C VAL A 301 13.55 0.03 -8.91
N ALA A 302 12.55 0.53 -9.63
CA ALA A 302 11.32 -0.19 -9.91
C ALA A 302 11.58 -1.52 -10.63
N GLY A 303 10.86 -2.55 -10.24
CA GLY A 303 10.89 -3.86 -10.89
C GLY A 303 10.17 -3.86 -12.24
N PRO A 304 10.19 -5.00 -12.97
CA PRO A 304 9.54 -5.12 -14.28
C PRO A 304 8.03 -4.87 -14.23
N ASP A 305 7.48 -4.24 -15.26
CA ASP A 305 6.06 -3.85 -15.38
C ASP A 305 5.09 -5.04 -15.49
N ASN A 306 5.55 -6.22 -15.89
CA ASN A 306 4.72 -7.41 -16.00
C ASN A 306 4.09 -7.80 -14.64
N TYR A 307 4.76 -7.56 -13.50
CA TYR A 307 4.27 -7.89 -12.17
C TYR A 307 3.08 -7.02 -11.72
N PRO A 308 3.19 -5.68 -11.67
CA PRO A 308 2.04 -4.84 -11.36
C PRO A 308 0.93 -4.97 -12.40
N LYS A 309 1.26 -5.22 -13.69
CA LYS A 309 0.28 -5.51 -14.72
C LYS A 309 -0.55 -6.75 -14.40
N VAL A 310 0.08 -7.87 -14.05
CA VAL A 310 -0.63 -9.12 -13.73
C VAL A 310 -1.50 -8.94 -12.48
N LEU A 311 -1.00 -8.24 -11.45
CA LEU A 311 -1.80 -7.93 -10.26
C LEU A 311 -3.03 -7.10 -10.65
N TRP A 312 -2.84 -6.03 -11.40
CA TRP A 312 -3.91 -5.15 -11.83
C TRP A 312 -4.95 -5.84 -12.70
N ASP A 313 -4.52 -6.63 -13.67
CA ASP A 313 -5.42 -7.41 -14.54
C ASP A 313 -6.31 -8.36 -13.72
N ASN A 314 -5.78 -8.98 -12.67
CA ASN A 314 -6.56 -9.84 -11.77
C ASN A 314 -7.54 -9.03 -10.91
N ILE A 315 -7.12 -7.87 -10.40
CA ILE A 315 -8.02 -6.95 -9.70
C ILE A 315 -9.19 -6.54 -10.62
N LEU A 316 -8.90 -6.11 -11.85
CA LEU A 316 -9.93 -5.72 -12.82
C LEU A 316 -10.88 -6.87 -13.18
N LYS A 317 -10.37 -8.09 -13.35
CA LYS A 317 -11.23 -9.27 -13.58
C LYS A 317 -12.18 -9.50 -12.41
N ILE A 318 -11.70 -9.32 -11.19
CA ILE A 318 -12.53 -9.46 -9.98
C ILE A 318 -13.57 -8.34 -9.90
N VAL A 319 -13.21 -7.11 -10.23
CA VAL A 319 -14.13 -5.95 -10.19
C VAL A 319 -15.26 -6.11 -11.20
N LYS A 320 -14.97 -6.61 -12.40
CA LYS A 320 -15.94 -6.74 -13.50
C LYS A 320 -16.88 -7.94 -13.37
N GLY A 321 -16.49 -8.98 -12.65
CA GLY A 321 -17.24 -10.21 -12.57
C GLY A 321 -17.31 -10.89 -11.27
#